data_2acd97bb17a9f55c74ceeb10b549e9c6
#
_entry.id   2acd97bb17a9f55c74ceeb10b549e9c6
#
_cell.length_a   1.000
_cell.length_b   1.000
_cell.length_c   1.000
_cell.angle_alpha   90.00
_cell.angle_beta   90.00
_cell.angle_gamma   90.00
#
_symmetry.space_group_name_H-M   'P 1'
#
loop_
_entity.id
_entity.type
_entity.pdbx_description
1 polymer ?
#
loop_
_entity_poly.entity_id
_entity_poly.type
_entity_poly.pdbx_seq_one_letter_code
_entity_poly.pdbx_strand_id
1 'polypeptide(L)'
;MARYLASIEFGNTQVFHEEGDNLKSLLFELGKRAVDYVFDKSELSKEVAMFSIYDYEKRDNVYFSVLHNVKGSIQEVAEKPLRSR
;
A
#
# COMPACT_ATOMS: atom_id res chain seq x y z
N MET A 1 -12.42 -12.72 12.79
CA MET A 1 -11.90 -12.34 11.47
C MET A 1 -11.69 -10.84 11.41
N ALA A 2 -10.57 -10.42 10.87
CA ALA A 2 -10.27 -8.99 10.80
C ALA A 2 -11.09 -8.32 9.72
N ARG A 3 -11.35 -7.05 9.91
CA ARG A 3 -12.13 -6.27 8.96
C ARG A 3 -11.31 -5.78 7.78
N TYR A 4 -10.03 -5.51 7.99
CA TYR A 4 -9.19 -4.90 6.96
C TYR A 4 -7.99 -5.76 6.62
N LEU A 5 -7.52 -5.62 5.39
CA LEU A 5 -6.27 -6.24 4.96
C LEU A 5 -5.40 -5.17 4.29
N ALA A 6 -4.26 -4.90 4.89
CA ALA A 6 -3.27 -4.00 4.30
C ALA A 6 -2.27 -4.83 3.51
N SER A 7 -1.87 -4.35 2.34
CA SER A 7 -0.91 -5.10 1.54
C SER A 7 -0.06 -4.18 0.69
N ILE A 8 1.13 -4.68 0.35
CA ILE A 8 2.06 -4.01 -0.55
C ILE A 8 2.49 -5.03 -1.59
N GLU A 9 2.41 -4.65 -2.86
CA GLU A 9 2.84 -5.51 -3.97
C GLU A 9 3.84 -4.78 -4.84
N PHE A 10 4.89 -5.48 -5.24
CA PHE A 10 5.82 -5.01 -6.26
C PHE A 10 5.61 -5.88 -7.49
N GLY A 11 5.16 -5.25 -8.58
CA GLY A 11 4.82 -6.02 -9.75
C GLY A 11 3.75 -7.02 -9.39
N ASN A 12 4.06 -8.31 -9.51
CA ASN A 12 3.10 -9.35 -9.20
C ASN A 12 3.39 -10.05 -7.87
N THR A 13 4.33 -9.52 -7.09
CA THR A 13 4.75 -10.17 -5.85
C THR A 13 4.24 -9.41 -4.66
N GLN A 14 3.47 -10.08 -3.81
CA GLN A 14 3.04 -9.48 -2.55
C GLN A 14 4.21 -9.59 -1.56
N VAL A 15 4.67 -8.44 -1.07
CA VAL A 15 5.83 -8.40 -0.17
C VAL A 15 5.44 -8.14 1.27
N PHE A 16 4.21 -7.75 1.51
CA PHE A 16 3.73 -7.47 2.86
C PHE A 16 2.22 -7.58 2.90
N HIS A 17 1.71 -8.18 3.96
CA HIS A 17 0.28 -8.09 4.23
C HIS A 17 0.05 -8.22 5.73
N GLU A 18 -0.98 -7.59 6.20
CA GLU A 18 -1.35 -7.65 7.61
C GLU A 18 -2.83 -7.39 7.75
N GLU A 19 -3.50 -8.22 8.53
CA GLU A 19 -4.92 -8.06 8.80
C GLU A 19 -5.12 -7.42 10.15
N GLY A 20 -6.20 -6.67 10.29
CA GLY A 20 -6.51 -6.04 11.56
C GLY A 20 -7.85 -5.35 11.52
N ASP A 21 -8.29 -4.88 12.69
CA ASP A 21 -9.57 -4.19 12.82
C ASP A 21 -9.41 -2.70 12.99
N ASN A 22 -8.20 -2.23 13.19
CA ASN A 22 -7.94 -0.81 13.42
C ASN A 22 -7.31 -0.20 12.17
N LEU A 23 -8.11 0.56 11.45
CA LEU A 23 -7.66 1.15 10.19
C LEU A 23 -6.47 2.08 10.38
N LYS A 24 -6.48 2.86 11.45
CA LYS A 24 -5.41 3.81 11.72
C LYS A 24 -4.07 3.10 11.94
N SER A 25 -4.10 2.01 12.71
CA SER A 25 -2.90 1.23 12.96
C SER A 25 -2.36 0.60 11.69
N LEU A 26 -3.26 0.08 10.86
CA LEU A 26 -2.83 -0.55 9.62
C LEU A 26 -2.26 0.48 8.65
N LEU A 27 -2.84 1.66 8.62
CA LEU A 27 -2.33 2.72 7.77
C LEU A 27 -0.93 3.13 8.22
N PHE A 28 -0.71 3.21 9.53
CA PHE A 28 0.59 3.54 10.07
C PHE A 28 1.62 2.47 9.70
N GLU A 29 1.26 1.19 9.84
CA GLU A 29 2.16 0.10 9.49
C GLU A 29 2.46 0.11 8.00
N LEU A 30 1.45 0.35 7.20
CA LEU A 30 1.64 0.41 5.76
C LEU A 30 2.61 1.52 5.39
N GLY A 31 2.49 2.68 6.04
CA GLY A 31 3.39 3.79 5.79
C GLY A 31 4.82 3.49 6.18
N LYS A 32 5.01 2.84 7.33
CA LYS A 32 6.36 2.43 7.76
C LYS A 32 6.99 1.48 6.76
N ARG A 33 6.23 0.49 6.32
CA ARG A 33 6.76 -0.48 5.35
C ARG A 33 7.02 0.16 4.01
N ALA A 34 6.17 1.11 3.63
CA ALA A 34 6.34 1.81 2.37
C ALA A 34 7.66 2.58 2.34
N VAL A 35 8.00 3.23 3.45
CA VAL A 35 9.27 3.94 3.54
C VAL A 35 10.43 2.99 3.31
N ASP A 36 10.40 1.83 3.97
CA ASP A 36 11.45 0.84 3.81
C ASP A 36 11.62 0.41 2.36
N TYR A 37 10.50 0.10 1.69
CA TYR A 37 10.57 -0.40 0.33
C TYR A 37 10.88 0.67 -0.69
N VAL A 38 10.42 1.89 -0.46
CA VAL A 38 10.63 2.97 -1.41
C VAL A 38 12.05 3.52 -1.32
N PHE A 39 12.58 3.63 -0.11
CA PHE A 39 13.86 4.32 0.07
C PHE A 39 15.02 3.38 0.35
N ASP A 40 14.76 2.18 0.86
CA ASP A 40 15.84 1.28 1.25
C ASP A 40 16.05 0.14 0.27
N LYS A 41 15.11 -0.10 -0.64
CA LYS A 41 15.20 -1.22 -1.56
C LYS A 41 15.29 -0.74 -2.98
N SER A 42 16.28 -1.27 -3.69
CA SER A 42 16.48 -0.90 -5.08
C SER A 42 15.46 -1.52 -6.01
N GLU A 43 14.70 -2.50 -5.54
CA GLU A 43 13.69 -3.14 -6.37
C GLU A 43 12.68 -2.15 -6.92
N LEU A 44 12.38 -1.12 -6.15
CA LEU A 44 11.41 -0.14 -6.58
C LEU A 44 11.84 0.61 -7.83
N SER A 45 13.13 0.64 -8.10
CA SER A 45 13.61 1.34 -9.28
C SER A 45 13.11 0.73 -10.57
N LYS A 46 12.63 -0.49 -10.53
CA LYS A 46 12.20 -1.22 -11.72
C LYS A 46 10.73 -1.60 -11.70
N GLU A 47 10.04 -1.32 -10.62
CA GLU A 47 8.72 -1.90 -10.42
C GLU A 47 7.69 -0.85 -10.07
N VAL A 48 6.46 -1.21 -10.30
CA VAL A 48 5.33 -0.45 -9.81
C VAL A 48 4.98 -1.01 -8.44
N ALA A 49 4.90 -0.15 -7.45
CA ALA A 49 4.52 -0.56 -6.10
C ALA A 49 3.08 -0.17 -5.85
N MET A 50 2.29 -1.12 -5.38
CA MET A 50 0.89 -0.89 -5.07
C MET A 50 0.68 -1.09 -3.58
N PHE A 51 0.06 -0.09 -2.95
CA PHE A 51 -0.25 -0.09 -1.52
C PHE A 51 -1.75 -0.03 -1.38
N SER A 52 -2.33 -0.93 -0.59
CA SER A 52 -3.77 -0.94 -0.46
C SER A 52 -4.22 -1.38 0.93
N ILE A 53 -5.40 -0.92 1.31
CA ILE A 53 -6.09 -1.46 2.48
C ILE A 53 -7.49 -1.81 2.02
N TYR A 54 -7.80 -3.08 2.09
CA TYR A 54 -9.07 -3.63 1.68
C TYR A 54 -10.00 -3.77 2.88
N ASP A 55 -11.25 -3.39 2.71
CA ASP A 55 -12.27 -3.51 3.74
C ASP A 55 -13.19 -4.69 3.39
N TYR A 56 -13.11 -5.75 4.17
CA TYR A 56 -13.90 -6.95 3.91
C TYR A 56 -15.39 -6.70 4.06
N GLU A 57 -15.76 -5.78 4.93
CA GLU A 57 -17.16 -5.45 5.13
C GLU A 57 -17.75 -4.74 3.93
N LYS A 58 -17.02 -3.78 3.40
CA LYS A 58 -17.50 -2.99 2.27
C LYS A 58 -17.14 -3.61 0.94
N ARG A 59 -16.26 -4.61 0.96
CA ARG A 59 -15.81 -5.32 -0.24
C ARG A 59 -15.19 -4.36 -1.24
N ASP A 60 -14.36 -3.47 -0.72
CA ASP A 60 -13.71 -2.47 -1.55
C ASP A 60 -12.47 -1.97 -0.82
N ASN A 61 -11.54 -1.43 -1.57
CA ASN A 61 -10.38 -0.78 -0.99
C ASN A 61 -10.80 0.55 -0.39
N VAL A 62 -10.38 0.79 0.86
CA VAL A 62 -10.58 2.10 1.47
C VAL A 62 -9.37 2.98 1.28
N TYR A 63 -8.23 2.39 0.89
CA TYR A 63 -7.04 3.12 0.54
C TYR A 63 -6.34 2.37 -0.60
N PHE A 64 -5.86 3.11 -1.58
CA PHE A 64 -5.13 2.53 -2.70
C PHE A 64 -4.19 3.57 -3.26
N SER A 65 -2.92 3.20 -3.45
CA SER A 65 -1.91 4.10 -3.96
C SER A 65 -0.95 3.31 -4.84
N VAL A 66 -0.62 3.88 -5.98
CA VAL A 66 0.33 3.26 -6.92
C VAL A 66 1.50 4.22 -7.12
N LEU A 67 2.70 3.73 -6.84
CA LEU A 67 3.92 4.49 -7.02
C LEU A 67 4.71 3.88 -8.16
N HIS A 68 5.25 4.74 -8.99
CA HIS A 68 6.02 4.32 -10.14
C HIS A 68 7.31 5.10 -10.20
N ASN A 69 8.43 4.40 -10.35
CA ASN A 69 9.73 5.04 -10.48
C ASN A 69 9.97 5.35 -11.95
N VAL A 70 10.08 6.62 -12.27
CA VAL A 70 10.33 7.06 -13.62
C VAL A 70 11.64 7.82 -13.65
N LYS A 71 12.65 7.25 -14.31
CA LYS A 71 13.97 7.90 -14.47
C LYS A 71 14.55 8.36 -13.15
N GLY A 72 14.47 7.49 -12.14
CA GLY A 72 15.05 7.80 -10.84
C GLY A 72 14.19 8.65 -9.93
N SER A 73 13.00 9.03 -10.39
CA SER A 73 12.06 9.79 -9.58
C SER A 73 10.86 8.93 -9.25
N ILE A 74 10.42 8.98 -8.02
CA ILE A 74 9.24 8.23 -7.60
C ILE A 74 8.03 9.11 -7.79
N GLN A 75 7.06 8.63 -8.56
CA GLN A 75 5.84 9.37 -8.82
C GLN A 75 4.64 8.56 -8.43
N GLU A 76 3.67 9.22 -7.84
CA GLU A 76 2.39 8.59 -7.55
C GLU A 76 1.50 8.76 -8.77
N VAL A 77 1.06 7.62 -9.35
CA VAL A 77 0.28 7.64 -10.57
C VAL A 77 -1.21 7.38 -10.34
N ALA A 78 -1.56 6.87 -9.18
CA ALA A 78 -2.96 6.66 -8.83
C ALA A 78 -3.11 6.62 -7.33
N GLU A 79 -4.16 7.25 -6.83
CA GLU A 79 -4.41 7.27 -5.40
C GLU A 79 -5.90 7.31 -5.14
N LYS A 80 -6.33 6.52 -4.17
CA LYS A 80 -7.69 6.56 -3.68
C LYS A 80 -7.64 6.99 -2.22
N PRO A 81 -8.09 8.19 -1.88
CA PRO A 81 -7.97 8.66 -0.50
C PRO A 81 -8.84 7.84 0.44
N LEU A 82 -8.46 7.86 1.71
CA LEU A 82 -9.24 7.22 2.73
C LEU A 82 -10.60 7.87 2.81
N ARG A 83 -11.62 7.06 2.95
CA ARG A 83 -12.96 7.58 3.15
C ARG A 83 -13.15 7.92 4.59
N SER A 84 -13.61 9.12 4.84
CA SER A 84 -13.94 9.54 6.19
C SER A 84 -15.41 9.47 6.37
N ARG A 85 -15.82 9.02 7.49
CA ARG A 85 -17.23 9.06 7.72
C ARG A 85 -17.58 8.96 9.13
#